data_60a7daa79eda350165d60f9567ce5aa7
#
_entry.id   60a7daa79eda350165d60f9567ce5aa7
#
_cell.length_a   1.000
_cell.length_b   1.000
_cell.length_c   1.000
_cell.angle_alpha   90.00
_cell.angle_beta   90.00
_cell.angle_gamma   90.00
#
_symmetry.space_group_name_H-M   'P 1'
#
loop_
_entity.id
_entity.type
_entity.pdbx_description
1 polymer ?
#
loop_
_entity_poly.entity_id
_entity_poly.type
_entity_poly.pdbx_seq_one_letter_code
_entity_poly.pdbx_strand_id
1 'polypeptide(L)'
;MSRFLAALALVALLGGSLGRANAQNVDPARAKVLSVEQATELLKKPNSLQVGVTDLSPEVATVLATYKGELRFESLTTLSPETAAALATRPSQIDLPKVAALTPAVARTLATTKGTLNLPGVKELPADVAKELAAHAGRLALGVTELSDEAAAALAKHRGDLRLSGLKGLTSLVLAERLGQQEWLFLDSVTKITPEIAKAICPPENRVKYKNHVQLYIGLTELPADVAAAIMAGRGHVSLGSLETISDEAAAAWSGPFANIRLFGLKKLSPAAGASLAKGSGIFDIRGFGPELSDETAEAVAKQMAAGPHRMIDFNGLKKLSSPPFAVAVLRRYQQGPHSTLNGVAEITDDVGKALAEYKGNLNSLPGLTALKSAPLAAKYAAQPGDLKFAKLTALSDDVARALATHKGKLDLSGLQVLSDEAAKALARHDGEVVLTGLTTLSESAAATLRSNPKITLPPKLQAPTR
;
A
#
# COMPACT_ATOMS: atom_id res chain seq x y z
N MET A 1 20.06 43.91 1.41
CA MET A 1 20.29 43.18 0.13
C MET A 1 21.63 43.52 -0.54
N SER A 2 22.28 44.64 -0.30
CA SER A 2 23.52 45.02 -1.04
C SER A 2 24.84 44.51 -0.43
N ARG A 3 24.87 43.97 0.79
CA ARG A 3 26.08 43.43 1.42
C ARG A 3 26.32 41.93 1.18
N PHE A 4 25.31 41.20 0.72
CA PHE A 4 25.43 39.75 0.41
C PHE A 4 25.97 39.49 -1.00
N LEU A 5 25.79 40.38 -1.95
CA LEU A 5 26.32 40.26 -3.31
C LEU A 5 27.83 40.59 -3.39
N ALA A 6 28.37 41.34 -2.44
CA ALA A 6 29.79 41.69 -2.40
C ALA A 6 30.68 40.54 -1.88
N ALA A 7 30.14 39.64 -1.06
CA ALA A 7 30.87 38.48 -0.59
C ALA A 7 31.04 37.39 -1.67
N LEU A 8 30.09 37.26 -2.60
CA LEU A 8 30.21 36.33 -3.74
C LEU A 8 31.24 36.79 -4.80
N ALA A 9 31.51 38.07 -4.92
CA ALA A 9 32.47 38.60 -5.90
C ALA A 9 33.92 38.52 -5.41
N LEU A 10 34.18 38.43 -4.12
CA LEU A 10 35.55 38.43 -3.58
C LEU A 10 36.21 37.03 -3.55
N VAL A 11 35.41 35.96 -3.56
CA VAL A 11 35.91 34.57 -3.62
C VAL A 11 36.35 34.20 -5.04
N ALA A 12 35.86 34.88 -6.07
CA ALA A 12 36.20 34.59 -7.47
C ALA A 12 37.59 35.14 -7.91
N LEU A 13 38.28 35.94 -7.09
CA LEU A 13 39.53 36.64 -7.49
C LEU A 13 40.81 36.08 -6.85
N LEU A 14 40.76 35.14 -5.94
CA LEU A 14 41.94 34.54 -5.28
C LEU A 14 42.21 33.07 -5.57
N GLY A 15 41.49 32.45 -6.47
CA GLY A 15 41.69 31.06 -6.90
C GLY A 15 42.41 30.94 -8.24
N GLY A 16 43.68 31.35 -8.29
CA GLY A 16 44.54 31.13 -9.47
C GLY A 16 44.82 29.66 -9.72
N SER A 17 44.43 29.16 -10.88
CA SER A 17 45.01 28.08 -11.67
C SER A 17 45.51 26.81 -10.91
N LEU A 18 44.59 25.91 -10.53
CA LEU A 18 44.90 24.51 -10.43
C LEU A 18 43.74 23.68 -11.03
N GLY A 19 44.00 23.16 -12.22
CA GLY A 19 43.30 22.03 -12.79
C GLY A 19 41.84 22.24 -13.19
N ARG A 20 41.58 22.73 -14.40
CA ARG A 20 40.37 22.41 -15.16
C ARG A 20 40.33 20.87 -15.42
N ALA A 21 40.04 20.07 -14.40
CA ALA A 21 39.68 18.69 -14.57
C ALA A 21 38.15 18.61 -14.75
N ASN A 22 37.74 18.34 -15.96
CA ASN A 22 36.43 17.86 -16.40
C ASN A 22 35.24 18.04 -15.44
N ALA A 23 34.57 19.19 -15.53
CA ALA A 23 33.24 19.39 -14.94
C ALA A 23 32.12 18.65 -15.68
N GLN A 24 32.49 17.71 -16.60
CA GLN A 24 31.53 16.96 -17.41
C GLN A 24 31.14 15.67 -16.70
N ASN A 25 29.86 15.57 -16.34
CA ASN A 25 29.15 14.34 -15.87
C ASN A 25 29.57 13.80 -14.49
N VAL A 26 29.55 14.59 -13.45
CA VAL A 26 29.49 14.04 -12.09
C VAL A 26 28.06 13.60 -11.84
N ASP A 27 27.86 12.27 -11.77
CA ASP A 27 26.62 11.70 -11.23
C ASP A 27 26.56 12.08 -9.72
N PRO A 28 25.67 12.98 -9.29
CA PRO A 28 25.65 13.45 -7.90
C PRO A 28 25.37 12.34 -6.90
N ALA A 29 24.81 11.22 -7.32
CA ALA A 29 24.60 10.03 -6.49
C ALA A 29 25.92 9.29 -6.20
N ARG A 30 27.03 9.58 -6.91
CA ARG A 30 28.34 8.90 -6.79
C ARG A 30 29.46 9.84 -6.34
N ALA A 31 29.25 11.14 -6.34
CA ALA A 31 30.26 12.10 -5.90
C ALA A 31 30.45 11.98 -4.39
N LYS A 32 31.71 11.77 -3.93
CA LYS A 32 32.04 11.75 -2.51
C LYS A 32 32.20 13.16 -1.92
N VAL A 33 32.66 14.10 -2.73
CA VAL A 33 32.86 15.51 -2.38
C VAL A 33 32.42 16.35 -3.58
N LEU A 34 31.82 17.50 -3.33
CA LEU A 34 31.45 18.47 -4.36
C LEU A 34 32.24 19.78 -4.19
N SER A 35 32.59 20.41 -5.30
CA SER A 35 33.01 21.81 -5.27
C SER A 35 31.78 22.75 -5.30
N VAL A 36 31.99 24.02 -5.01
CA VAL A 36 30.95 25.07 -5.07
C VAL A 36 30.37 25.21 -6.49
N GLU A 37 31.24 25.10 -7.53
CA GLU A 37 30.84 25.17 -8.92
C GLU A 37 29.95 23.97 -9.31
N GLN A 38 30.34 22.76 -8.89
CA GLN A 38 29.55 21.55 -9.11
C GLN A 38 28.19 21.62 -8.39
N ALA A 39 28.17 22.08 -7.15
CA ALA A 39 26.93 22.29 -6.41
C ALA A 39 26.01 23.33 -7.10
N THR A 40 26.58 24.41 -7.62
CA THR A 40 25.85 25.43 -8.36
C THR A 40 25.23 24.89 -9.65
N GLU A 41 25.94 24.01 -10.36
CA GLU A 41 25.42 23.35 -11.55
C GLU A 41 24.24 22.42 -11.23
N LEU A 42 24.30 21.71 -10.08
CA LEU A 42 23.23 20.83 -9.64
C LEU A 42 21.92 21.58 -9.33
N LEU A 43 21.96 22.87 -8.96
CA LEU A 43 20.75 23.68 -8.72
C LEU A 43 19.87 23.84 -9.96
N LYS A 44 20.38 23.57 -11.15
CA LYS A 44 19.62 23.63 -12.41
C LYS A 44 18.68 22.44 -12.61
N LYS A 45 18.85 21.37 -11.83
CA LYS A 45 17.96 20.19 -11.91
C LYS A 45 16.56 20.52 -11.37
N PRO A 46 15.48 20.17 -12.07
CA PRO A 46 14.13 20.43 -11.59
C PRO A 46 13.69 19.39 -10.54
N ASN A 47 12.79 19.81 -9.64
CA ASN A 47 11.97 19.01 -8.74
C ASN A 47 12.68 18.33 -7.55
N SER A 48 13.68 17.48 -7.75
CA SER A 48 14.40 16.80 -6.67
C SER A 48 15.89 16.65 -6.98
N LEU A 49 16.71 16.75 -5.94
CA LEU A 49 18.16 16.62 -6.01
C LEU A 49 18.62 15.59 -4.98
N GLN A 50 19.18 14.49 -5.46
CA GLN A 50 19.85 13.49 -4.65
C GLN A 50 21.36 13.72 -4.73
N VAL A 51 22.01 13.84 -3.58
CA VAL A 51 23.43 14.16 -3.47
C VAL A 51 24.14 13.06 -2.74
N GLY A 52 25.09 12.39 -3.41
CA GLY A 52 25.81 11.21 -2.92
C GLY A 52 27.04 11.51 -2.04
N VAL A 53 27.22 12.77 -1.62
CA VAL A 53 28.40 13.17 -0.84
C VAL A 53 28.49 12.46 0.50
N THR A 54 29.72 12.08 0.86
CA THR A 54 30.05 11.55 2.20
C THR A 54 30.58 12.64 3.14
N ASP A 55 31.10 13.73 2.55
CA ASP A 55 31.54 14.91 3.25
C ASP A 55 30.96 16.16 2.57
N LEU A 56 30.53 17.12 3.37
CA LEU A 56 29.84 18.33 2.93
C LEU A 56 30.43 19.56 3.62
N SER A 57 31.15 20.38 2.83
CA SER A 57 31.67 21.63 3.37
C SER A 57 30.55 22.66 3.61
N PRO A 58 30.73 23.61 4.54
CA PRO A 58 29.75 24.67 4.81
C PRO A 58 29.44 25.53 3.59
N GLU A 59 30.42 25.77 2.72
CA GLU A 59 30.27 26.57 1.50
C GLU A 59 29.35 25.86 0.49
N VAL A 60 29.59 24.56 0.27
CA VAL A 60 28.76 23.71 -0.61
C VAL A 60 27.36 23.57 -0.03
N ALA A 61 27.25 23.38 1.30
CA ALA A 61 25.96 23.32 1.99
C ALA A 61 25.15 24.62 1.81
N THR A 62 25.82 25.78 1.87
CA THR A 62 25.19 27.10 1.64
C THR A 62 24.62 27.20 0.23
N VAL A 63 25.35 26.75 -0.78
CA VAL A 63 24.86 26.72 -2.16
C VAL A 63 23.65 25.80 -2.30
N LEU A 64 23.78 24.55 -1.83
CA LEU A 64 22.69 23.56 -1.92
C LEU A 64 21.46 23.97 -1.12
N ALA A 65 21.61 24.72 -0.02
CA ALA A 65 20.49 25.25 0.76
C ALA A 65 19.59 26.21 -0.02
N THR A 66 20.08 26.82 -1.10
CA THR A 66 19.28 27.68 -1.99
C THR A 66 18.37 26.92 -2.94
N TYR A 67 18.57 25.59 -3.09
CA TYR A 67 17.74 24.75 -3.94
C TYR A 67 16.32 24.71 -3.43
N LYS A 68 15.33 24.98 -4.30
CA LYS A 68 13.91 25.10 -3.92
C LYS A 68 13.16 23.74 -3.88
N GLY A 69 13.67 22.74 -4.61
CA GLY A 69 13.08 21.40 -4.68
C GLY A 69 13.42 20.53 -3.46
N GLU A 70 13.09 19.26 -3.53
CA GLU A 70 13.49 18.28 -2.51
C GLU A 70 14.99 18.03 -2.57
N LEU A 71 15.66 18.04 -1.41
CA LEU A 71 17.10 17.81 -1.28
C LEU A 71 17.36 16.64 -0.34
N ARG A 72 18.01 15.61 -0.85
CA ARG A 72 18.33 14.38 -0.14
C ARG A 72 19.83 14.08 -0.22
N PHE A 73 20.46 13.84 0.92
CA PHE A 73 21.88 13.48 1.04
C PHE A 73 22.04 11.97 1.27
N GLU A 74 22.23 11.21 0.20
CA GLU A 74 22.19 9.74 0.22
C GLU A 74 23.30 9.08 1.03
N SER A 75 24.47 9.73 1.18
CA SER A 75 25.65 9.11 1.77
C SER A 75 26.27 9.89 2.93
N LEU A 76 25.73 11.05 3.27
CA LEU A 76 26.25 11.87 4.36
C LEU A 76 25.98 11.22 5.71
N THR A 77 27.03 10.94 6.47
CA THR A 77 26.95 10.22 7.75
C THR A 77 27.11 11.12 8.97
N THR A 78 27.75 12.26 8.82
CA THR A 78 28.02 13.23 9.87
C THR A 78 27.80 14.65 9.39
N LEU A 79 27.59 15.58 10.31
CA LEU A 79 27.41 17.01 10.06
C LEU A 79 28.25 17.81 11.05
N SER A 80 29.00 18.79 10.54
CA SER A 80 29.56 19.84 11.40
C SER A 80 28.47 20.84 11.81
N PRO A 81 28.64 21.57 12.91
CA PRO A 81 27.73 22.66 13.29
C PRO A 81 27.56 23.72 12.19
N GLU A 82 28.64 24.04 11.47
CA GLU A 82 28.67 25.04 10.40
C GLU A 82 27.87 24.56 9.18
N THR A 83 28.08 23.28 8.79
CA THR A 83 27.32 22.63 7.71
C THR A 83 25.82 22.54 8.06
N ALA A 84 25.51 22.18 9.31
CA ALA A 84 24.13 22.16 9.79
C ALA A 84 23.49 23.56 9.75
N ALA A 85 24.26 24.62 10.13
CA ALA A 85 23.78 25.99 10.09
C ALA A 85 23.46 26.45 8.65
N ALA A 86 24.33 26.09 7.71
CA ALA A 86 24.10 26.38 6.30
C ALA A 86 22.82 25.69 5.79
N LEU A 87 22.65 24.40 6.06
CA LEU A 87 21.45 23.64 5.67
C LEU A 87 20.18 24.13 6.37
N ALA A 88 20.27 24.57 7.63
CA ALA A 88 19.13 25.07 8.40
C ALA A 88 18.48 26.35 7.82
N THR A 89 19.18 27.04 6.92
CA THR A 89 18.59 28.20 6.19
C THR A 89 17.52 27.79 5.18
N ARG A 90 17.40 26.50 4.84
CA ARG A 90 16.41 26.00 3.89
C ARG A 90 14.99 26.21 4.38
N PRO A 91 14.07 26.68 3.51
CA PRO A 91 12.65 26.75 3.82
C PRO A 91 11.92 25.41 3.64
N SER A 92 12.51 24.42 2.95
CA SER A 92 11.91 23.15 2.56
C SER A 92 12.58 21.95 3.27
N GLN A 93 12.18 20.74 2.90
CA GLN A 93 12.64 19.50 3.50
C GLN A 93 14.17 19.31 3.46
N ILE A 94 14.73 18.79 4.55
CA ILE A 94 16.09 18.24 4.65
C ILE A 94 15.97 16.74 4.91
N ASP A 95 16.58 15.93 4.05
CA ASP A 95 16.57 14.47 4.16
C ASP A 95 18.01 13.95 4.29
N LEU A 96 18.30 13.36 5.46
CA LEU A 96 19.63 12.89 5.88
C LEU A 96 19.57 11.40 6.30
N PRO A 97 19.37 10.47 5.33
CA PRO A 97 19.07 9.09 5.63
C PRO A 97 20.21 8.29 6.28
N LYS A 98 21.47 8.75 6.17
CA LYS A 98 22.64 8.05 6.70
C LYS A 98 23.26 8.71 7.93
N VAL A 99 22.79 9.89 8.32
CA VAL A 99 23.25 10.51 9.57
C VAL A 99 22.74 9.68 10.73
N ALA A 100 23.67 9.01 11.43
CA ALA A 100 23.35 8.05 12.48
C ALA A 100 23.35 8.68 13.89
N ALA A 101 24.13 9.73 14.09
CA ALA A 101 24.25 10.42 15.37
C ALA A 101 24.32 11.92 15.17
N LEU A 102 23.81 12.66 16.16
CA LEU A 102 23.84 14.12 16.22
C LEU A 102 24.45 14.55 17.56
N THR A 103 25.22 15.64 17.52
CA THR A 103 25.56 16.34 18.77
C THR A 103 24.38 17.26 19.15
N PRO A 104 24.23 17.65 20.43
CA PRO A 104 23.20 18.59 20.84
C PRO A 104 23.29 19.93 20.09
N ALA A 105 24.50 20.40 19.77
CA ALA A 105 24.73 21.64 19.02
C ALA A 105 24.18 21.53 17.58
N VAL A 106 24.46 20.44 16.87
CA VAL A 106 23.93 20.16 15.53
C VAL A 106 22.41 19.99 15.57
N ALA A 107 21.87 19.26 16.56
CA ALA A 107 20.45 19.07 16.75
C ALA A 107 19.70 20.41 16.96
N ARG A 108 20.23 21.28 17.82
CA ARG A 108 19.69 22.62 18.06
C ARG A 108 19.65 23.45 16.78
N THR A 109 20.74 23.39 16.00
CA THR A 109 20.82 24.12 14.74
C THR A 109 19.82 23.58 13.71
N LEU A 110 19.74 22.26 13.52
CA LEU A 110 18.76 21.65 12.62
C LEU A 110 17.31 21.91 13.06
N ALA A 111 17.05 22.00 14.37
CA ALA A 111 15.71 22.31 14.87
C ALA A 111 15.20 23.70 14.46
N THR A 112 16.07 24.61 14.02
CA THR A 112 15.68 25.94 13.50
C THR A 112 15.13 25.89 12.07
N THR A 113 15.23 24.74 11.36
CA THR A 113 14.67 24.59 10.01
C THR A 113 13.16 24.78 10.03
N LYS A 114 12.60 25.32 8.93
CA LYS A 114 11.15 25.59 8.82
C LYS A 114 10.39 24.41 8.19
N GLY A 115 11.07 23.60 7.40
CA GLY A 115 10.48 22.50 6.64
C GLY A 115 10.44 21.16 7.41
N THR A 116 10.33 20.08 6.69
CA THR A 116 10.43 18.73 7.24
C THR A 116 11.90 18.39 7.52
N LEU A 117 12.18 17.86 8.72
CA LEU A 117 13.47 17.31 9.08
C LEU A 117 13.35 15.78 9.11
N ASN A 118 14.00 15.11 8.15
CA ASN A 118 13.92 13.65 7.99
C ASN A 118 15.28 13.02 8.32
N LEU A 119 15.34 12.26 9.41
CA LEU A 119 16.54 11.67 10.01
C LEU A 119 16.36 10.15 10.24
N PRO A 120 16.07 9.34 9.21
CA PRO A 120 15.79 7.90 9.40
C PRO A 120 17.03 7.10 9.79
N GLY A 121 18.24 7.68 9.64
CA GLY A 121 19.51 7.09 10.08
C GLY A 121 19.72 7.12 11.60
N VAL A 122 19.10 8.07 12.32
CA VAL A 122 19.22 8.22 13.77
C VAL A 122 18.43 7.08 14.44
N LYS A 123 19.15 6.03 14.88
CA LYS A 123 18.56 4.84 15.52
C LYS A 123 18.55 4.96 17.04
N GLU A 124 19.50 5.67 17.60
CA GLU A 124 19.65 5.97 19.02
C GLU A 124 19.54 7.47 19.23
N LEU A 125 18.82 7.89 20.25
CA LEU A 125 18.53 9.30 20.51
C LEU A 125 18.79 9.62 21.99
N PRO A 126 19.95 10.21 22.33
CA PRO A 126 20.22 10.74 23.65
C PRO A 126 19.20 11.80 24.09
N ALA A 127 18.90 11.89 25.37
CA ALA A 127 17.86 12.80 25.89
C ALA A 127 18.15 14.28 25.63
N ASP A 128 19.40 14.69 25.65
CA ASP A 128 19.84 16.06 25.34
C ASP A 128 19.64 16.40 23.86
N VAL A 129 19.94 15.46 22.95
CA VAL A 129 19.66 15.59 21.51
C VAL A 129 18.15 15.61 21.25
N ALA A 130 17.38 14.74 21.92
CA ALA A 130 15.93 14.72 21.83
C ALA A 130 15.30 16.05 22.24
N LYS A 131 15.80 16.64 23.32
CA LYS A 131 15.37 17.97 23.81
C LYS A 131 15.58 19.07 22.79
N GLU A 132 16.72 19.07 22.13
CA GLU A 132 17.00 20.08 21.10
C GLU A 132 16.14 19.89 19.86
N LEU A 133 16.00 18.63 19.37
CA LEU A 133 15.14 18.32 18.21
C LEU A 133 13.66 18.59 18.49
N ALA A 134 13.19 18.43 19.73
CA ALA A 134 11.80 18.71 20.09
C ALA A 134 11.39 20.18 19.91
N ALA A 135 12.37 21.11 19.83
CA ALA A 135 12.11 22.50 19.53
C ALA A 135 11.79 22.76 18.05
N HIS A 136 12.00 21.79 17.17
CA HIS A 136 11.65 21.92 15.76
C HIS A 136 10.13 22.13 15.59
N ALA A 137 9.76 23.12 14.76
CA ALA A 137 8.35 23.49 14.61
C ALA A 137 7.60 22.68 13.53
N GLY A 138 8.34 22.12 12.56
CA GLY A 138 7.79 21.37 11.42
C GLY A 138 7.64 19.89 11.68
N ARG A 139 7.53 19.09 10.61
CA ARG A 139 7.53 17.64 10.71
C ARG A 139 8.92 17.13 11.07
N LEU A 140 9.01 16.29 12.12
CA LEU A 140 10.21 15.60 12.55
C LEU A 140 10.03 14.08 12.35
N ALA A 141 10.84 13.49 11.48
CA ALA A 141 10.85 12.05 11.25
C ALA A 141 12.18 11.44 11.70
N LEU A 142 12.12 10.52 12.62
CA LEU A 142 13.27 9.85 13.23
C LEU A 142 13.19 8.34 13.00
N GLY A 143 14.36 7.72 12.77
CA GLY A 143 14.46 6.28 12.62
C GLY A 143 14.72 5.51 13.91
N VAL A 144 14.51 6.14 15.06
CA VAL A 144 14.78 5.57 16.39
C VAL A 144 14.09 4.21 16.58
N THR A 145 14.83 3.28 17.17
CA THR A 145 14.32 1.92 17.43
C THR A 145 13.84 1.78 18.87
N GLU A 146 14.45 2.51 19.80
CA GLU A 146 14.14 2.54 21.21
C GLU A 146 14.33 3.96 21.73
N LEU A 147 13.66 4.32 22.81
CA LEU A 147 13.77 5.60 23.49
C LEU A 147 13.88 5.38 24.99
N SER A 148 14.79 6.11 25.67
CA SER A 148 14.72 6.23 27.12
C SER A 148 13.51 7.07 27.53
N ASP A 149 13.09 6.95 28.80
CA ASP A 149 11.98 7.73 29.31
C ASP A 149 12.23 9.25 29.20
N GLU A 150 13.48 9.69 29.42
CA GLU A 150 13.88 11.09 29.29
C GLU A 150 13.80 11.58 27.84
N ALA A 151 14.27 10.75 26.88
CA ALA A 151 14.20 11.09 25.46
C ALA A 151 12.75 11.12 24.98
N ALA A 152 11.93 10.17 25.40
CA ALA A 152 10.50 10.12 25.12
C ALA A 152 9.76 11.34 25.68
N ALA A 153 10.04 11.71 26.94
CA ALA A 153 9.47 12.91 27.58
C ALA A 153 9.94 14.21 26.90
N ALA A 154 11.17 14.25 26.38
CA ALA A 154 11.64 15.38 25.58
C ALA A 154 10.90 15.48 24.25
N LEU A 155 10.78 14.39 23.48
CA LEU A 155 10.06 14.36 22.22
C LEU A 155 8.55 14.65 22.38
N ALA A 156 7.96 14.30 23.51
CA ALA A 156 6.56 14.63 23.80
C ALA A 156 6.27 16.15 23.79
N LYS A 157 7.29 17.00 23.92
CA LYS A 157 7.17 18.47 23.84
C LYS A 157 7.16 18.98 22.38
N HIS A 158 7.49 18.11 21.42
CA HIS A 158 7.45 18.51 20.01
C HIS A 158 6.02 18.83 19.56
N ARG A 159 5.83 19.96 18.89
CA ARG A 159 4.48 20.45 18.50
C ARG A 159 4.07 20.10 17.08
N GLY A 160 5.06 19.83 16.19
CA GLY A 160 4.82 19.46 14.80
C GLY A 160 4.40 17.99 14.62
N ASP A 161 4.30 17.52 13.38
CA ASP A 161 4.06 16.11 13.07
C ASP A 161 5.30 15.27 13.44
N LEU A 162 5.17 14.32 14.36
CA LEU A 162 6.24 13.46 14.85
C LEU A 162 6.09 12.05 14.28
N ARG A 163 7.09 11.59 13.53
CA ARG A 163 7.13 10.26 12.93
C ARG A 163 8.25 9.41 13.51
N LEU A 164 7.89 8.27 14.08
CA LEU A 164 8.78 7.33 14.75
C LEU A 164 8.60 5.92 14.16
N SER A 165 8.66 5.80 12.85
CA SER A 165 8.34 4.55 12.13
C SER A 165 9.27 3.37 12.45
N GLY A 166 10.48 3.65 12.99
CA GLY A 166 11.42 2.63 13.43
C GLY A 166 11.21 2.10 14.84
N LEU A 167 10.38 2.79 15.65
CA LEU A 167 10.19 2.51 17.07
C LEU A 167 9.57 1.13 17.27
N LYS A 168 10.27 0.24 18.01
CA LYS A 168 9.83 -1.14 18.25
C LYS A 168 8.91 -1.29 19.47
N GLY A 169 9.05 -0.40 20.43
CA GLY A 169 8.24 -0.36 21.66
C GLY A 169 7.81 1.05 22.02
N LEU A 170 6.57 1.23 22.43
CA LEU A 170 6.05 2.49 22.94
C LEU A 170 5.55 2.25 24.38
N THR A 171 6.37 2.65 25.35
CA THR A 171 6.13 2.47 26.79
C THR A 171 5.81 3.77 27.51
N SER A 172 6.31 4.89 26.99
CA SER A 172 6.09 6.21 27.59
C SER A 172 4.66 6.71 27.34
N LEU A 173 3.89 6.85 28.41
CA LEU A 173 2.51 7.36 28.36
C LEU A 173 2.47 8.81 27.85
N VAL A 174 3.38 9.67 28.30
CA VAL A 174 3.45 11.08 27.87
C VAL A 174 3.73 11.20 26.37
N LEU A 175 4.62 10.36 25.84
CA LEU A 175 4.85 10.32 24.39
C LEU A 175 3.62 9.76 23.64
N ALA A 176 2.99 8.72 24.18
CA ALA A 176 1.78 8.14 23.60
C ALA A 176 0.64 9.16 23.52
N GLU A 177 0.40 9.94 24.58
CA GLU A 177 -0.60 11.04 24.61
C GLU A 177 -0.28 12.09 23.53
N ARG A 178 1.00 12.47 23.40
CA ARG A 178 1.41 13.42 22.36
C ARG A 178 1.16 12.89 20.95
N LEU A 179 1.54 11.62 20.69
CA LEU A 179 1.32 10.95 19.42
C LEU A 179 -0.17 10.76 19.10
N GLY A 180 -0.97 10.52 20.15
CA GLY A 180 -2.42 10.41 20.06
C GLY A 180 -3.12 11.66 19.52
N GLN A 181 -2.53 12.83 19.65
CA GLN A 181 -3.06 14.09 19.13
C GLN A 181 -2.92 14.24 17.60
N GLN A 182 -2.20 13.37 16.93
CA GLN A 182 -1.97 13.42 15.49
C GLN A 182 -3.12 12.74 14.71
N GLU A 183 -3.49 13.32 13.58
CA GLU A 183 -4.47 12.72 12.66
C GLU A 183 -3.94 11.41 12.05
N TRP A 184 -2.65 11.39 11.69
CA TRP A 184 -1.97 10.26 11.08
C TRP A 184 -0.87 9.76 11.99
N LEU A 185 -0.95 8.51 12.42
CA LEU A 185 0.03 7.90 13.31
C LEU A 185 0.62 6.65 12.68
N PHE A 186 1.94 6.66 12.49
CA PHE A 186 2.72 5.58 11.88
C PHE A 186 3.64 4.96 12.93
N LEU A 187 3.30 3.74 13.35
CA LEU A 187 4.01 2.92 14.34
C LEU A 187 4.21 1.48 13.80
N ASP A 188 4.56 1.35 12.52
CA ASP A 188 4.59 0.07 11.81
C ASP A 188 5.55 -0.96 12.44
N SER A 189 6.54 -0.50 13.20
CA SER A 189 7.51 -1.35 13.89
C SER A 189 7.12 -1.69 15.33
N VAL A 190 6.07 -1.07 15.90
CA VAL A 190 5.60 -1.36 17.26
C VAL A 190 4.78 -2.64 17.25
N THR A 191 5.28 -3.69 17.90
CA THR A 191 4.66 -5.03 17.88
C THR A 191 3.76 -5.33 19.06
N LYS A 192 3.89 -4.58 20.18
CA LYS A 192 3.06 -4.70 21.39
C LYS A 192 2.83 -3.35 22.03
N ILE A 193 1.65 -3.15 22.59
CA ILE A 193 1.30 -2.00 23.46
C ILE A 193 0.42 -2.46 24.60
N THR A 194 0.45 -1.69 25.70
CA THR A 194 -0.50 -1.90 26.82
C THR A 194 -1.85 -1.23 26.53
N PRO A 195 -2.92 -1.59 27.24
CA PRO A 195 -4.21 -0.91 27.13
C PRO A 195 -4.15 0.60 27.43
N GLU A 196 -3.29 1.02 28.37
CA GLU A 196 -3.08 2.43 28.71
C GLU A 196 -2.46 3.19 27.53
N ILE A 197 -1.43 2.61 26.92
CA ILE A 197 -0.81 3.17 25.70
C ILE A 197 -1.82 3.22 24.55
N ALA A 198 -2.61 2.16 24.37
CA ALA A 198 -3.66 2.13 23.34
C ALA A 198 -4.68 3.26 23.53
N LYS A 199 -5.14 3.50 24.76
CA LYS A 199 -6.03 4.62 25.10
C LYS A 199 -5.37 5.98 24.84
N ALA A 200 -4.10 6.13 25.18
CA ALA A 200 -3.36 7.37 24.99
C ALA A 200 -3.15 7.72 23.50
N ILE A 201 -2.81 6.74 22.64
CA ILE A 201 -2.66 6.98 21.20
C ILE A 201 -3.99 7.07 20.44
N CYS A 202 -5.10 6.65 21.06
CA CYS A 202 -6.43 6.58 20.47
C CYS A 202 -7.49 7.29 21.32
N PRO A 203 -7.29 8.56 21.70
CA PRO A 203 -8.27 9.26 22.52
C PRO A 203 -9.61 9.43 21.77
N PRO A 204 -10.77 9.15 22.41
CA PRO A 204 -12.09 9.14 21.73
C PRO A 204 -12.46 10.47 21.07
N GLU A 205 -12.03 11.59 21.63
CA GLU A 205 -12.26 12.95 21.09
C GLU A 205 -11.69 13.16 19.69
N ASN A 206 -10.69 12.37 19.30
CA ASN A 206 -10.13 12.46 17.97
C ASN A 206 -11.13 12.13 16.87
N ARG A 207 -12.06 11.22 17.08
CA ARG A 207 -13.11 10.90 16.10
C ARG A 207 -13.97 12.12 15.77
N VAL A 208 -14.27 12.95 16.77
CA VAL A 208 -15.03 14.19 16.59
C VAL A 208 -14.14 15.26 15.96
N LYS A 209 -12.94 15.47 16.50
CA LYS A 209 -11.98 16.50 16.06
C LYS A 209 -11.61 16.34 14.58
N TYR A 210 -11.37 15.13 14.12
CA TYR A 210 -10.92 14.82 12.76
C TYR A 210 -12.02 14.19 11.90
N LYS A 211 -13.30 14.27 12.27
CA LYS A 211 -14.45 13.77 11.51
C LYS A 211 -14.28 12.31 11.02
N ASN A 212 -13.79 11.43 11.88
CA ASN A 212 -13.46 10.03 11.61
C ASN A 212 -12.30 9.77 10.62
N HIS A 213 -11.52 10.78 10.21
CA HIS A 213 -10.37 10.59 9.32
C HIS A 213 -9.08 10.21 10.05
N VAL A 214 -9.13 9.95 11.34
CA VAL A 214 -7.96 9.59 12.18
C VAL A 214 -7.44 8.21 11.76
N GLN A 215 -6.16 8.14 11.39
CA GLN A 215 -5.54 6.91 10.88
C GLN A 215 -4.45 6.40 11.82
N LEU A 216 -4.43 5.08 12.02
CA LEU A 216 -3.40 4.37 12.76
C LEU A 216 -2.82 3.25 11.90
N TYR A 217 -1.51 3.29 11.68
CA TYR A 217 -0.71 2.21 11.13
C TYR A 217 0.20 1.69 12.24
N ILE A 218 -0.01 0.44 12.68
CA ILE A 218 0.75 -0.15 13.78
C ILE A 218 1.03 -1.62 13.50
N GLY A 219 2.24 -2.07 13.85
CA GLY A 219 2.76 -3.39 13.53
C GLY A 219 2.42 -4.48 14.56
N LEU A 220 1.32 -4.34 15.33
CA LEU A 220 0.95 -5.31 16.35
C LEU A 220 0.89 -6.74 15.80
N THR A 221 1.53 -7.67 16.50
CA THR A 221 1.48 -9.11 16.22
C THR A 221 0.44 -9.83 17.07
N GLU A 222 0.00 -9.22 18.16
CA GLU A 222 -1.05 -9.67 19.06
C GLU A 222 -2.01 -8.52 19.33
N LEU A 223 -3.30 -8.80 19.47
CA LEU A 223 -4.34 -7.79 19.73
C LEU A 223 -5.25 -8.24 20.89
N PRO A 224 -4.92 -7.91 22.14
CA PRO A 224 -5.81 -8.10 23.28
C PRO A 224 -7.14 -7.33 23.11
N ALA A 225 -8.22 -7.85 23.67
CA ALA A 225 -9.56 -7.28 23.47
C ALA A 225 -9.69 -5.84 24.00
N ASP A 226 -9.05 -5.52 25.11
CA ASP A 226 -9.03 -4.18 25.71
C ASP A 226 -8.22 -3.18 24.87
N VAL A 227 -7.09 -3.64 24.27
CA VAL A 227 -6.33 -2.87 23.27
C VAL A 227 -7.18 -2.63 22.03
N ALA A 228 -7.87 -3.66 21.53
CA ALA A 228 -8.77 -3.55 20.39
C ALA A 228 -9.87 -2.53 20.63
N ALA A 229 -10.50 -2.59 21.79
CA ALA A 229 -11.55 -1.64 22.21
C ALA A 229 -11.03 -0.20 22.29
N ALA A 230 -9.86 0.01 22.89
CA ALA A 230 -9.24 1.32 23.00
C ALA A 230 -8.90 1.92 21.62
N ILE A 231 -8.31 1.13 20.72
CA ILE A 231 -8.01 1.57 19.35
C ILE A 231 -9.30 2.00 18.64
N MET A 232 -10.34 1.20 18.74
CA MET A 232 -11.61 1.46 18.06
C MET A 232 -12.34 2.69 18.61
N ALA A 233 -12.16 3.03 19.87
CA ALA A 233 -12.78 4.21 20.47
C ALA A 233 -12.29 5.52 19.83
N GLY A 234 -11.00 5.60 19.48
CA GLY A 234 -10.36 6.85 19.04
C GLY A 234 -9.98 6.93 17.56
N ARG A 235 -9.97 5.81 16.80
CA ARG A 235 -9.50 5.78 15.41
C ARG A 235 -10.58 5.32 14.45
N GLY A 236 -10.72 6.06 13.34
CA GLY A 236 -11.65 5.72 12.25
C GLY A 236 -11.07 4.76 11.22
N HIS A 237 -9.73 4.77 11.06
CA HIS A 237 -8.99 3.92 10.14
C HIS A 237 -7.84 3.24 10.88
N VAL A 238 -7.80 1.91 10.84
CA VAL A 238 -6.78 1.11 11.51
C VAL A 238 -6.16 0.12 10.53
N SER A 239 -4.83 0.09 10.47
CA SER A 239 -4.06 -0.87 9.67
C SER A 239 -3.11 -1.66 10.56
N LEU A 240 -3.29 -2.99 10.61
CA LEU A 240 -2.49 -3.95 11.36
C LEU A 240 -1.93 -4.98 10.37
N GLY A 241 -0.83 -4.61 9.70
CA GLY A 241 -0.24 -5.45 8.65
C GLY A 241 0.44 -6.72 9.16
N SER A 242 0.84 -6.75 10.44
CA SER A 242 1.58 -7.86 11.06
C SER A 242 0.72 -8.84 11.87
N LEU A 243 -0.58 -8.54 12.05
CA LEU A 243 -1.49 -9.37 12.82
C LEU A 243 -1.90 -10.61 12.01
N GLU A 244 -1.47 -11.80 12.45
CA GLU A 244 -1.74 -13.07 11.75
C GLU A 244 -3.04 -13.74 12.20
N THR A 245 -3.49 -13.47 13.44
CA THR A 245 -4.71 -14.01 14.03
C THR A 245 -5.40 -12.94 14.87
N ILE A 246 -6.72 -13.02 15.00
CA ILE A 246 -7.50 -12.16 15.89
C ILE A 246 -8.40 -13.04 16.76
N SER A 247 -8.47 -12.75 18.08
CA SER A 247 -9.38 -13.46 18.95
C SER A 247 -10.83 -13.03 18.74
N ASP A 248 -11.78 -13.86 19.19
CA ASP A 248 -13.21 -13.56 19.08
C ASP A 248 -13.60 -12.31 19.86
N GLU A 249 -12.99 -12.10 21.04
CA GLU A 249 -13.21 -10.94 21.89
C GLU A 249 -12.66 -9.66 21.26
N ALA A 250 -11.45 -9.71 20.68
CA ALA A 250 -10.87 -8.58 19.98
C ALA A 250 -11.69 -8.21 18.73
N ALA A 251 -12.15 -9.21 17.98
CA ALA A 251 -13.02 -9.02 16.83
C ALA A 251 -14.38 -8.45 17.23
N ALA A 252 -14.95 -8.89 18.37
CA ALA A 252 -16.20 -8.37 18.90
C ALA A 252 -16.09 -6.88 19.29
N ALA A 253 -14.95 -6.44 19.82
CA ALA A 253 -14.69 -5.03 20.10
C ALA A 253 -14.72 -4.16 18.82
N TRP A 254 -14.51 -4.74 17.66
CA TRP A 254 -14.49 -4.06 16.36
C TRP A 254 -15.80 -4.20 15.56
N SER A 255 -16.85 -4.75 16.13
CA SER A 255 -18.18 -4.88 15.51
C SER A 255 -18.98 -3.57 15.43
N GLY A 256 -18.45 -2.46 15.94
CA GLY A 256 -19.10 -1.15 15.97
C GLY A 256 -19.16 -0.43 14.61
N PRO A 257 -19.93 0.67 14.52
CA PRO A 257 -20.08 1.45 13.29
C PRO A 257 -18.82 2.26 12.94
N PHE A 258 -18.64 2.54 11.65
CA PHE A 258 -17.70 3.53 11.09
C PHE A 258 -16.20 3.27 11.32
N ALA A 259 -15.73 2.02 11.21
CA ALA A 259 -14.30 1.76 11.20
C ALA A 259 -13.86 1.13 9.88
N ASN A 260 -12.78 1.68 9.32
CA ASN A 260 -12.05 1.03 8.23
C ASN A 260 -10.90 0.24 8.83
N ILE A 261 -10.97 -1.07 8.72
CA ILE A 261 -10.02 -2.01 9.31
C ILE A 261 -9.27 -2.70 8.19
N ARG A 262 -7.94 -2.68 8.27
CA ARG A 262 -7.05 -3.35 7.33
C ARG A 262 -6.17 -4.35 8.06
N LEU A 263 -6.38 -5.63 7.79
CA LEU A 263 -5.66 -6.77 8.38
C LEU A 263 -4.95 -7.57 7.29
N PHE A 264 -3.96 -6.96 6.64
CA PHE A 264 -3.27 -7.59 5.51
C PHE A 264 -2.45 -8.83 5.88
N GLY A 265 -2.04 -8.95 7.14
CA GLY A 265 -1.27 -10.09 7.65
C GLY A 265 -2.13 -11.27 8.09
N LEU A 266 -3.45 -11.11 8.15
CA LEU A 266 -4.35 -12.10 8.74
C LEU A 266 -4.31 -13.43 7.96
N LYS A 267 -4.00 -14.53 8.66
CA LYS A 267 -3.91 -15.90 8.08
C LYS A 267 -5.04 -16.80 8.53
N LYS A 268 -5.61 -16.53 9.72
CA LYS A 268 -6.67 -17.35 10.31
C LYS A 268 -7.77 -16.46 10.87
N LEU A 269 -9.00 -16.91 10.71
CA LEU A 269 -10.21 -16.25 11.17
C LEU A 269 -11.20 -17.28 11.66
N SER A 270 -11.62 -17.20 12.93
CA SER A 270 -12.66 -18.07 13.46
C SER A 270 -14.05 -17.66 12.95
N PRO A 271 -15.05 -18.54 13.00
CA PRO A 271 -16.44 -18.19 12.66
C PRO A 271 -16.98 -17.02 13.47
N ALA A 272 -16.72 -16.96 14.80
CA ALA A 272 -17.21 -15.92 15.68
C ALA A 272 -16.51 -14.58 15.41
N ALA A 273 -15.18 -14.58 15.20
CA ALA A 273 -14.43 -13.38 14.78
C ALA A 273 -14.89 -12.86 13.42
N GLY A 274 -15.06 -13.75 12.43
CA GLY A 274 -15.55 -13.42 11.10
C GLY A 274 -16.93 -12.77 11.14
N ALA A 275 -17.87 -13.37 11.89
CA ALA A 275 -19.20 -12.82 12.09
C ALA A 275 -19.16 -11.44 12.78
N SER A 276 -18.32 -11.28 13.80
CA SER A 276 -18.18 -10.01 14.53
C SER A 276 -17.63 -8.90 13.64
N LEU A 277 -16.57 -9.16 12.89
CA LEU A 277 -15.98 -8.21 11.96
C LEU A 277 -16.92 -7.86 10.81
N ALA A 278 -17.80 -8.77 10.40
CA ALA A 278 -18.79 -8.53 9.36
C ALA A 278 -19.96 -7.64 9.80
N LYS A 279 -20.24 -7.50 11.11
CA LYS A 279 -21.36 -6.69 11.66
C LYS A 279 -21.18 -5.19 11.49
N GLY A 280 -19.96 -4.69 11.51
CA GLY A 280 -19.70 -3.25 11.51
C GLY A 280 -20.11 -2.56 10.20
N SER A 281 -20.06 -1.22 10.17
CA SER A 281 -20.09 -0.42 8.94
C SER A 281 -18.66 0.05 8.58
N GLY A 282 -18.43 0.46 7.32
CA GLY A 282 -17.11 0.85 6.84
C GLY A 282 -16.46 -0.21 5.95
N ILE A 283 -15.14 -0.22 5.89
CA ILE A 283 -14.35 -1.15 5.08
C ILE A 283 -13.62 -2.14 5.98
N PHE A 284 -13.74 -3.41 5.68
CA PHE A 284 -12.93 -4.47 6.27
C PHE A 284 -12.06 -5.10 5.18
N ASP A 285 -10.77 -4.80 5.21
CA ASP A 285 -9.83 -5.18 4.16
C ASP A 285 -8.90 -6.28 4.67
N ILE A 286 -9.08 -7.48 4.13
CA ILE A 286 -8.31 -8.67 4.40
C ILE A 286 -7.67 -9.24 3.13
N ARG A 287 -7.24 -8.38 2.20
CA ARG A 287 -6.63 -8.81 0.92
C ARG A 287 -5.42 -9.73 1.08
N GLY A 288 -4.72 -9.68 2.22
CA GLY A 288 -3.63 -10.59 2.56
C GLY A 288 -4.09 -11.93 3.13
N PHE A 289 -5.39 -12.10 3.40
CA PHE A 289 -5.93 -13.33 3.97
C PHE A 289 -5.62 -14.53 3.07
N GLY A 290 -5.29 -15.66 3.70
CA GLY A 290 -4.84 -16.88 3.05
C GLY A 290 -5.78 -17.46 1.98
N PRO A 291 -5.38 -18.51 1.26
CA PRO A 291 -6.01 -18.91 0.01
C PRO A 291 -7.47 -19.37 0.18
N GLU A 292 -7.85 -19.81 1.37
CA GLU A 292 -9.19 -20.34 1.66
C GLU A 292 -9.75 -19.79 2.98
N LEU A 293 -11.05 -19.60 3.03
CA LEU A 293 -11.84 -19.35 4.23
C LEU A 293 -12.55 -20.66 4.58
N SER A 294 -12.51 -21.10 5.86
CA SER A 294 -13.25 -22.32 6.23
C SER A 294 -14.75 -22.13 5.99
N ASP A 295 -15.46 -23.21 5.65
CA ASP A 295 -16.88 -23.12 5.33
C ASP A 295 -17.69 -22.56 6.51
N GLU A 296 -17.37 -22.93 7.75
CA GLU A 296 -18.01 -22.42 8.95
C GLU A 296 -17.81 -20.91 9.11
N THR A 297 -16.58 -20.41 8.84
CA THR A 297 -16.29 -18.96 8.89
C THR A 297 -17.00 -18.25 7.75
N ALA A 298 -16.97 -18.82 6.55
CA ALA A 298 -17.66 -18.28 5.38
C ALA A 298 -19.17 -18.13 5.61
N GLU A 299 -19.81 -19.16 6.18
CA GLU A 299 -21.24 -19.14 6.52
C GLU A 299 -21.57 -18.13 7.63
N ALA A 300 -20.73 -18.04 8.67
CA ALA A 300 -20.90 -17.07 9.74
C ALA A 300 -20.83 -15.62 9.22
N VAL A 301 -19.87 -15.34 8.32
CA VAL A 301 -19.75 -14.05 7.63
C VAL A 301 -20.95 -13.78 6.73
N ALA A 302 -21.36 -14.79 5.92
CA ALA A 302 -22.51 -14.68 5.03
C ALA A 302 -23.80 -14.33 5.75
N LYS A 303 -24.04 -14.98 6.89
CA LYS A 303 -25.20 -14.73 7.76
C LYS A 303 -25.24 -13.28 8.22
N GLN A 304 -24.12 -12.73 8.61
CA GLN A 304 -24.02 -11.32 9.02
C GLN A 304 -24.20 -10.39 7.82
N MET A 305 -23.61 -10.69 6.68
CA MET A 305 -23.77 -9.91 5.44
C MET A 305 -25.23 -9.87 4.96
N ALA A 306 -26.05 -10.89 5.26
CA ALA A 306 -27.47 -10.93 4.91
C ALA A 306 -28.35 -10.13 5.88
N ALA A 307 -27.93 -9.88 7.12
CA ALA A 307 -28.76 -9.37 8.20
C ALA A 307 -28.91 -7.83 8.29
N GLY A 308 -28.14 -7.01 7.55
CA GLY A 308 -28.28 -5.54 7.68
C GLY A 308 -27.24 -4.68 6.90
N PRO A 309 -27.16 -3.37 7.14
CA PRO A 309 -26.20 -2.49 6.50
C PRO A 309 -24.80 -2.79 7.03
N HIS A 310 -23.89 -3.23 6.16
CA HIS A 310 -22.65 -3.86 6.58
C HIS A 310 -21.43 -3.22 5.95
N ARG A 311 -20.26 -3.58 6.55
CA ARG A 311 -18.95 -3.26 6.01
C ARG A 311 -18.79 -3.80 4.60
N MET A 312 -18.10 -3.04 3.80
CA MET A 312 -17.51 -3.55 2.56
C MET A 312 -16.31 -4.43 2.95
N ILE A 313 -16.34 -5.72 2.60
CA ILE A 313 -15.26 -6.64 2.92
C ILE A 313 -14.50 -6.95 1.64
N ASP A 314 -13.17 -6.73 1.64
CA ASP A 314 -12.30 -7.03 0.51
C ASP A 314 -11.68 -8.42 0.69
N PHE A 315 -12.15 -9.37 -0.12
CA PHE A 315 -11.70 -10.75 -0.15
C PHE A 315 -10.75 -11.05 -1.33
N ASN A 316 -10.10 -10.07 -1.91
CA ASN A 316 -9.22 -10.29 -3.07
C ASN A 316 -8.05 -11.26 -2.80
N GLY A 317 -7.74 -11.56 -1.54
CA GLY A 317 -6.76 -12.58 -1.15
C GLY A 317 -7.23 -14.01 -1.35
N LEU A 318 -8.55 -14.27 -1.31
CA LEU A 318 -9.09 -15.61 -1.50
C LEU A 318 -8.76 -16.16 -2.88
N LYS A 319 -8.30 -17.41 -2.91
CA LYS A 319 -8.00 -18.15 -4.14
C LYS A 319 -9.06 -19.18 -4.46
N LYS A 320 -9.74 -19.72 -3.42
CA LYS A 320 -10.78 -20.73 -3.57
C LYS A 320 -12.06 -20.29 -2.85
N LEU A 321 -13.20 -20.56 -3.47
CA LEU A 321 -14.53 -20.26 -2.98
C LEU A 321 -15.30 -21.57 -2.87
N SER A 322 -15.53 -22.03 -1.63
CA SER A 322 -16.14 -23.33 -1.33
C SER A 322 -17.56 -23.24 -0.76
N SER A 323 -17.90 -22.12 -0.09
CA SER A 323 -19.21 -21.95 0.54
C SER A 323 -20.22 -21.27 -0.40
N PRO A 324 -21.31 -21.95 -0.84
CA PRO A 324 -22.36 -21.37 -1.65
C PRO A 324 -23.09 -20.19 -0.99
N PRO A 325 -23.48 -20.24 0.32
CA PRO A 325 -24.10 -19.11 0.98
C PRO A 325 -23.21 -17.85 0.98
N PHE A 326 -21.91 -18.03 1.20
CA PHE A 326 -20.94 -16.94 1.19
C PHE A 326 -20.79 -16.32 -0.21
N ALA A 327 -20.64 -17.16 -1.23
CA ALA A 327 -20.56 -16.69 -2.62
C ALA A 327 -21.75 -15.81 -3.00
N VAL A 328 -22.97 -16.25 -2.68
CA VAL A 328 -24.21 -15.51 -2.95
C VAL A 328 -24.28 -14.22 -2.11
N ALA A 329 -23.91 -14.27 -0.83
CA ALA A 329 -23.92 -13.10 0.06
C ALA A 329 -22.98 -12.00 -0.43
N VAL A 330 -21.76 -12.37 -0.84
CA VAL A 330 -20.78 -11.44 -1.40
C VAL A 330 -21.34 -10.80 -2.68
N LEU A 331 -21.90 -11.56 -3.61
CA LEU A 331 -22.46 -11.03 -4.85
C LEU A 331 -23.65 -10.09 -4.63
N ARG A 332 -24.55 -10.42 -3.73
CA ARG A 332 -25.68 -9.52 -3.37
C ARG A 332 -25.19 -8.16 -2.91
N ARG A 333 -24.11 -8.17 -2.13
CA ARG A 333 -23.56 -6.96 -1.56
C ARG A 333 -22.94 -6.05 -2.60
N TYR A 334 -22.23 -6.61 -3.58
CA TYR A 334 -21.45 -5.86 -4.57
C TYR A 334 -22.24 -5.38 -5.79
N GLN A 335 -23.48 -5.78 -5.94
CA GLN A 335 -24.38 -5.18 -6.95
C GLN A 335 -24.65 -3.68 -6.71
N GLN A 336 -24.33 -3.16 -5.52
CA GLN A 336 -24.58 -1.76 -5.14
C GLN A 336 -23.37 -0.84 -5.30
N GLY A 337 -22.21 -1.31 -5.84
CA GLY A 337 -21.02 -0.47 -5.97
C GLY A 337 -19.97 -1.04 -6.95
N PRO A 338 -19.03 -0.20 -7.42
CA PRO A 338 -18.12 -0.52 -8.55
C PRO A 338 -16.94 -1.44 -8.17
N HIS A 339 -16.86 -2.01 -6.97
CA HIS A 339 -15.70 -2.74 -6.49
C HIS A 339 -15.96 -4.25 -6.43
N SER A 340 -15.31 -5.00 -7.32
CA SER A 340 -15.23 -6.46 -7.24
C SER A 340 -14.21 -6.85 -6.16
N THR A 341 -14.63 -7.61 -5.16
CA THR A 341 -13.79 -8.02 -4.03
C THR A 341 -13.37 -9.49 -4.08
N LEU A 342 -13.67 -10.19 -5.16
CA LEU A 342 -13.31 -11.58 -5.42
C LEU A 342 -12.36 -11.74 -6.62
N ASN A 343 -11.61 -10.71 -6.98
CA ASN A 343 -10.72 -10.74 -8.15
C ASN A 343 -9.59 -11.79 -8.02
N GLY A 344 -9.27 -12.20 -6.80
CA GLY A 344 -8.25 -13.19 -6.50
C GLY A 344 -8.69 -14.64 -6.67
N VAL A 345 -10.01 -14.91 -6.73
CA VAL A 345 -10.56 -16.25 -6.77
C VAL A 345 -10.17 -16.95 -8.07
N ALA A 346 -9.38 -18.01 -7.92
CA ALA A 346 -8.89 -18.85 -9.03
C ALA A 346 -9.75 -20.12 -9.21
N GLU A 347 -10.39 -20.59 -8.12
CA GLU A 347 -11.17 -21.84 -8.09
C GLU A 347 -12.50 -21.63 -7.39
N ILE A 348 -13.54 -22.29 -7.90
CA ILE A 348 -14.84 -22.43 -7.25
C ILE A 348 -15.22 -23.92 -7.21
N THR A 349 -15.93 -24.35 -6.15
CA THR A 349 -16.49 -25.70 -6.09
C THR A 349 -17.71 -25.84 -7.00
N ASP A 350 -18.09 -27.09 -7.31
CA ASP A 350 -19.27 -27.35 -8.14
C ASP A 350 -20.56 -26.83 -7.49
N ASP A 351 -20.68 -26.94 -6.16
CA ASP A 351 -21.85 -26.44 -5.43
C ASP A 351 -21.93 -24.89 -5.44
N VAL A 352 -20.78 -24.20 -5.34
CA VAL A 352 -20.72 -22.77 -5.58
C VAL A 352 -21.15 -22.44 -7.01
N GLY A 353 -20.65 -23.20 -7.99
CA GLY A 353 -21.01 -23.01 -9.40
C GLY A 353 -22.52 -23.14 -9.64
N LYS A 354 -23.18 -24.13 -9.01
CA LYS A 354 -24.65 -24.31 -9.05
C LYS A 354 -25.38 -23.12 -8.39
N ALA A 355 -24.98 -22.76 -7.17
CA ALA A 355 -25.62 -21.66 -6.44
C ALA A 355 -25.51 -20.30 -7.18
N LEU A 356 -24.38 -20.04 -7.83
CA LEU A 356 -24.18 -18.87 -8.66
C LEU A 356 -25.00 -18.89 -9.94
N ALA A 357 -25.18 -20.07 -10.55
CA ALA A 357 -26.05 -20.22 -11.73
C ALA A 357 -27.52 -19.94 -11.41
N GLU A 358 -27.99 -20.36 -10.23
CA GLU A 358 -29.36 -20.16 -9.73
C GLU A 358 -29.61 -18.75 -9.17
N TYR A 359 -28.55 -17.97 -8.92
CA TYR A 359 -28.66 -16.62 -8.36
C TYR A 359 -29.44 -15.70 -9.30
N LYS A 360 -30.50 -15.04 -8.80
CA LYS A 360 -31.40 -14.21 -9.62
C LYS A 360 -30.83 -12.85 -10.07
N GLY A 361 -29.69 -12.42 -9.47
CA GLY A 361 -29.03 -11.18 -9.84
C GLY A 361 -27.99 -11.36 -10.96
N ASN A 362 -27.36 -10.24 -11.36
CA ASN A 362 -26.20 -10.27 -12.23
C ASN A 362 -24.98 -10.79 -11.48
N LEU A 363 -24.10 -11.51 -12.17
CA LEU A 363 -22.82 -11.93 -11.62
C LEU A 363 -21.76 -10.92 -12.00
N ASN A 364 -20.95 -10.50 -11.05
CA ASN A 364 -19.69 -9.83 -11.40
C ASN A 364 -18.74 -10.87 -12.01
N SER A 365 -17.92 -10.44 -12.96
CA SER A 365 -16.88 -11.31 -13.48
C SER A 365 -15.94 -11.73 -12.36
N LEU A 366 -15.47 -12.97 -12.40
CA LEU A 366 -14.40 -13.49 -11.56
C LEU A 366 -13.12 -13.57 -12.40
N PRO A 367 -12.39 -12.46 -12.58
CA PRO A 367 -11.29 -12.38 -13.55
C PRO A 367 -10.07 -13.22 -13.13
N GLY A 368 -10.05 -13.71 -11.88
CA GLY A 368 -9.05 -14.60 -11.34
C GLY A 368 -9.22 -16.07 -11.72
N LEU A 369 -10.41 -16.50 -12.18
CA LEU A 369 -10.71 -17.90 -12.45
C LEU A 369 -9.75 -18.52 -13.46
N THR A 370 -9.16 -19.65 -13.05
CA THR A 370 -8.28 -20.49 -13.89
C THR A 370 -9.02 -21.67 -14.50
N ALA A 371 -10.17 -22.05 -13.92
CA ALA A 371 -11.04 -23.10 -14.43
C ALA A 371 -12.52 -22.72 -14.22
N LEU A 372 -13.33 -22.91 -15.24
CA LEU A 372 -14.79 -22.80 -15.22
C LEU A 372 -15.37 -24.15 -15.64
N LYS A 373 -15.82 -24.95 -14.67
CA LYS A 373 -16.30 -26.31 -14.92
C LYS A 373 -17.81 -26.42 -15.12
N SER A 374 -18.57 -25.45 -14.57
CA SER A 374 -20.04 -25.46 -14.56
C SER A 374 -20.60 -24.82 -15.82
N ALA A 375 -21.18 -25.63 -16.70
CA ALA A 375 -21.90 -25.13 -17.91
C ALA A 375 -23.12 -24.26 -17.55
N PRO A 376 -23.96 -24.57 -16.52
CA PRO A 376 -25.01 -23.65 -16.09
C PRO A 376 -24.48 -22.27 -15.64
N LEU A 377 -23.34 -22.22 -14.94
CA LEU A 377 -22.71 -20.96 -14.56
C LEU A 377 -22.19 -20.20 -15.80
N ALA A 378 -21.56 -20.91 -16.74
CA ALA A 378 -21.14 -20.32 -18.00
C ALA A 378 -22.31 -19.72 -18.80
N ALA A 379 -23.47 -20.42 -18.86
CA ALA A 379 -24.69 -19.92 -19.46
C ALA A 379 -25.23 -18.68 -18.75
N LYS A 380 -25.15 -18.65 -17.41
CA LYS A 380 -25.51 -17.49 -16.60
C LYS A 380 -24.62 -16.27 -16.89
N TYR A 381 -23.33 -16.45 -17.07
CA TYR A 381 -22.43 -15.37 -17.53
C TYR A 381 -22.79 -14.93 -18.95
N ALA A 382 -22.98 -15.87 -19.86
CA ALA A 382 -23.31 -15.59 -21.27
C ALA A 382 -24.61 -14.79 -21.46
N ALA A 383 -25.56 -14.95 -20.55
CA ALA A 383 -26.84 -14.22 -20.57
C ALA A 383 -26.73 -12.75 -20.11
N GLN A 384 -25.57 -12.33 -19.56
CA GLN A 384 -25.38 -10.97 -19.05
C GLN A 384 -24.96 -10.00 -20.18
N PRO A 385 -25.31 -8.71 -20.07
CA PRO A 385 -24.88 -7.69 -21.03
C PRO A 385 -23.37 -7.32 -20.77
N GLY A 386 -22.74 -6.77 -21.82
CA GLY A 386 -21.37 -6.26 -21.74
C GLY A 386 -20.33 -7.31 -22.13
N ASP A 387 -19.05 -7.02 -21.90
CA ASP A 387 -17.94 -7.89 -22.26
C ASP A 387 -17.65 -8.90 -21.14
N LEU A 388 -17.35 -10.13 -21.50
CA LEU A 388 -16.90 -11.17 -20.56
C LEU A 388 -15.38 -11.31 -20.62
N LYS A 389 -14.74 -11.23 -19.46
CA LYS A 389 -13.29 -11.33 -19.33
C LYS A 389 -12.91 -12.51 -18.44
N PHE A 390 -12.37 -13.57 -19.08
CA PHE A 390 -11.85 -14.78 -18.46
C PHE A 390 -10.40 -15.03 -18.89
N ALA A 391 -9.57 -13.99 -18.83
CA ALA A 391 -8.20 -13.99 -19.34
C ALA A 391 -7.23 -14.94 -18.59
N LYS A 392 -7.67 -15.58 -17.51
CA LYS A 392 -6.88 -16.56 -16.75
C LYS A 392 -7.35 -17.99 -16.89
N LEU A 393 -8.46 -18.25 -17.57
CA LEU A 393 -8.86 -19.63 -17.86
C LEU A 393 -7.84 -20.30 -18.77
N THR A 394 -7.37 -21.48 -18.38
CA THR A 394 -6.35 -22.24 -19.12
C THR A 394 -6.92 -23.33 -20.03
N ALA A 395 -8.14 -23.81 -19.71
CA ALA A 395 -8.88 -24.81 -20.46
C ALA A 395 -10.40 -24.59 -20.33
N LEU A 396 -11.15 -25.07 -21.30
CA LEU A 396 -12.61 -25.14 -21.31
C LEU A 396 -13.07 -26.54 -21.67
N SER A 397 -14.16 -27.02 -21.02
CA SER A 397 -14.91 -28.16 -21.55
C SER A 397 -15.83 -27.72 -22.71
N ASP A 398 -16.23 -28.70 -23.55
CA ASP A 398 -17.09 -28.45 -24.69
C ASP A 398 -18.43 -27.84 -24.29
N ASP A 399 -19.01 -28.27 -23.16
CA ASP A 399 -20.28 -27.74 -22.65
C ASP A 399 -20.15 -26.29 -22.18
N VAL A 400 -19.04 -25.93 -21.53
CA VAL A 400 -18.76 -24.54 -21.13
C VAL A 400 -18.50 -23.66 -22.34
N ALA A 401 -17.77 -24.16 -23.35
CA ALA A 401 -17.54 -23.43 -24.60
C ALA A 401 -18.86 -23.17 -25.34
N ARG A 402 -19.74 -24.17 -25.44
CA ARG A 402 -21.09 -24.01 -26.01
C ARG A 402 -21.90 -22.97 -25.28
N ALA A 403 -21.88 -23.00 -23.96
CA ALA A 403 -22.60 -22.02 -23.15
C ALA A 403 -22.07 -20.61 -23.35
N LEU A 404 -20.74 -20.39 -23.28
CA LEU A 404 -20.13 -19.07 -23.48
C LEU A 404 -20.31 -18.54 -24.91
N ALA A 405 -20.35 -19.40 -25.91
CA ALA A 405 -20.57 -19.00 -27.32
C ALA A 405 -21.95 -18.33 -27.57
N THR A 406 -22.91 -18.49 -26.65
CA THR A 406 -24.22 -17.82 -26.75
C THR A 406 -24.20 -16.33 -26.33
N HIS A 407 -23.08 -15.88 -25.76
CA HIS A 407 -22.90 -14.50 -25.31
C HIS A 407 -23.01 -13.52 -26.52
N LYS A 408 -23.45 -12.28 -26.27
CA LYS A 408 -23.62 -11.27 -27.30
C LYS A 408 -22.49 -10.24 -27.40
N GLY A 409 -21.69 -10.09 -26.33
CA GLY A 409 -20.58 -9.15 -26.26
C GLY A 409 -19.24 -9.76 -26.63
N LYS A 410 -18.17 -9.04 -26.37
CA LYS A 410 -16.80 -9.55 -26.50
C LYS A 410 -16.51 -10.63 -25.46
N LEU A 411 -15.80 -11.67 -25.88
CA LEU A 411 -15.37 -12.79 -25.04
C LEU A 411 -13.83 -12.84 -25.01
N ASP A 412 -13.24 -12.41 -23.89
CA ASP A 412 -11.78 -12.49 -23.68
C ASP A 412 -11.43 -13.81 -22.97
N LEU A 413 -10.86 -14.73 -23.74
CA LEU A 413 -10.36 -16.05 -23.33
C LEU A 413 -8.85 -16.14 -23.62
N SER A 414 -8.13 -15.03 -23.50
CA SER A 414 -6.70 -14.92 -23.87
C SER A 414 -5.76 -15.81 -23.06
N GLY A 415 -6.21 -16.39 -21.93
CA GLY A 415 -5.45 -17.33 -21.11
C GLY A 415 -5.51 -18.79 -21.56
N LEU A 416 -6.45 -19.14 -22.45
CA LEU A 416 -6.59 -20.52 -22.92
C LEU A 416 -5.35 -21.00 -23.64
N GLN A 417 -4.87 -22.17 -23.24
CA GLN A 417 -3.67 -22.81 -23.81
C GLN A 417 -4.03 -23.94 -24.79
N VAL A 418 -5.12 -24.63 -24.51
CA VAL A 418 -5.61 -25.76 -25.31
C VAL A 418 -7.11 -25.65 -25.54
N LEU A 419 -7.57 -26.16 -26.64
CA LEU A 419 -8.98 -26.19 -27.01
C LEU A 419 -9.30 -27.46 -27.81
N SER A 420 -10.39 -28.12 -27.48
CA SER A 420 -10.88 -29.27 -28.28
C SER A 420 -11.52 -28.82 -29.58
N ASP A 421 -11.68 -29.72 -30.55
CA ASP A 421 -12.35 -29.45 -31.82
C ASP A 421 -13.81 -29.02 -31.61
N GLU A 422 -14.51 -29.65 -30.67
CA GLU A 422 -15.90 -29.33 -30.36
C GLU A 422 -16.03 -27.95 -29.69
N ALA A 423 -15.12 -27.61 -28.77
CA ALA A 423 -15.08 -26.29 -28.20
C ALA A 423 -14.73 -25.19 -29.24
N ALA A 424 -13.81 -25.49 -30.17
CA ALA A 424 -13.48 -24.61 -31.29
C ALA A 424 -14.68 -24.37 -32.19
N LYS A 425 -15.43 -25.42 -32.57
CA LYS A 425 -16.68 -25.32 -33.33
C LYS A 425 -17.73 -24.47 -32.63
N ALA A 426 -17.85 -24.61 -31.31
CA ALA A 426 -18.77 -23.78 -30.53
C ALA A 426 -18.40 -22.31 -30.55
N LEU A 427 -17.12 -21.98 -30.26
CA LEU A 427 -16.65 -20.61 -30.24
C LEU A 427 -16.62 -19.94 -31.63
N ALA A 428 -16.41 -20.72 -32.70
CA ALA A 428 -16.46 -20.22 -34.07
C ALA A 428 -17.88 -19.67 -34.46
N ARG A 429 -18.92 -20.08 -33.76
CA ARG A 429 -20.32 -19.60 -33.96
C ARG A 429 -20.63 -18.34 -33.15
N HIS A 430 -19.68 -17.85 -32.34
CA HIS A 430 -19.92 -16.65 -31.54
C HIS A 430 -20.07 -15.41 -32.43
N ASP A 431 -21.11 -14.60 -32.18
CA ASP A 431 -21.40 -13.43 -32.99
C ASP A 431 -20.54 -12.21 -32.66
N GLY A 432 -19.90 -12.17 -31.47
CA GLY A 432 -19.04 -11.10 -30.98
C GLY A 432 -17.56 -11.35 -31.26
N GLU A 433 -16.70 -10.45 -30.79
CA GLU A 433 -15.24 -10.63 -30.79
C GLU A 433 -14.84 -11.72 -29.79
N VAL A 434 -13.96 -12.65 -30.19
CA VAL A 434 -13.34 -13.65 -29.32
C VAL A 434 -11.82 -13.52 -29.33
N VAL A 435 -11.20 -13.40 -28.14
CA VAL A 435 -9.75 -13.29 -27.99
C VAL A 435 -9.20 -14.61 -27.47
N LEU A 436 -8.36 -15.28 -28.28
CA LEU A 436 -7.75 -16.60 -28.00
C LEU A 436 -6.22 -16.55 -28.14
N THR A 437 -5.59 -15.44 -27.78
CA THR A 437 -4.15 -15.18 -28.04
C THR A 437 -3.20 -16.07 -27.23
N GLY A 438 -3.68 -16.77 -26.20
CA GLY A 438 -2.88 -17.68 -25.37
C GLY A 438 -2.73 -19.11 -25.90
N LEU A 439 -3.47 -19.49 -26.94
CA LEU A 439 -3.43 -20.85 -27.48
C LEU A 439 -2.03 -21.25 -27.91
N THR A 440 -1.57 -22.39 -27.41
CA THR A 440 -0.26 -22.96 -27.71
C THR A 440 -0.32 -24.00 -28.82
N THR A 441 -1.37 -24.80 -28.81
CA THR A 441 -1.59 -25.90 -29.77
C THR A 441 -3.09 -26.00 -30.12
N LEU A 442 -3.35 -26.31 -31.38
CA LEU A 442 -4.69 -26.67 -31.91
C LEU A 442 -4.51 -27.80 -32.92
N SER A 443 -5.56 -28.65 -33.07
CA SER A 443 -5.68 -29.50 -34.25
C SER A 443 -5.87 -28.63 -35.48
N GLU A 444 -5.47 -29.15 -36.67
CA GLU A 444 -5.70 -28.41 -37.92
C GLU A 444 -7.19 -28.15 -38.17
N SER A 445 -8.07 -29.10 -37.78
CA SER A 445 -9.51 -28.97 -37.86
C SER A 445 -10.02 -27.78 -37.00
N ALA A 446 -9.58 -27.70 -35.73
CA ALA A 446 -9.93 -26.62 -34.83
C ALA A 446 -9.40 -25.27 -35.35
N ALA A 447 -8.14 -25.24 -35.83
CA ALA A 447 -7.54 -24.02 -36.35
C ALA A 447 -8.28 -23.51 -37.61
N ALA A 448 -8.62 -24.38 -38.54
CA ALA A 448 -9.38 -24.03 -39.72
C ALA A 448 -10.77 -23.50 -39.37
N THR A 449 -11.41 -24.17 -38.41
CA THR A 449 -12.76 -23.76 -37.92
C THR A 449 -12.73 -22.37 -37.28
N LEU A 450 -11.75 -22.07 -36.43
CA LEU A 450 -11.65 -20.75 -35.78
C LEU A 450 -11.27 -19.65 -36.79
N ARG A 451 -10.40 -19.94 -37.76
CA ARG A 451 -10.04 -18.98 -38.85
C ARG A 451 -11.24 -18.61 -39.72
N SER A 452 -12.24 -19.45 -39.84
CA SER A 452 -13.45 -19.15 -40.63
C SER A 452 -14.26 -17.97 -40.03
N ASN A 453 -14.07 -17.62 -38.76
CA ASN A 453 -14.71 -16.46 -38.14
C ASN A 453 -13.73 -15.30 -38.01
N PRO A 454 -13.86 -14.20 -38.80
CA PRO A 454 -12.92 -13.07 -38.79
C PRO A 454 -12.93 -12.28 -37.47
N LYS A 455 -13.92 -12.49 -36.59
CA LYS A 455 -14.00 -11.85 -35.27
C LYS A 455 -13.18 -12.57 -34.19
N ILE A 456 -12.50 -13.66 -34.54
CA ILE A 456 -11.65 -14.43 -33.62
C ILE A 456 -10.20 -14.03 -33.77
N THR A 457 -9.60 -13.56 -32.68
CA THR A 457 -8.18 -13.24 -32.61
C THR A 457 -7.39 -14.44 -32.11
N LEU A 458 -6.62 -15.05 -32.98
CA LEU A 458 -5.68 -16.15 -32.68
C LEU A 458 -4.25 -15.63 -32.50
N PRO A 459 -3.35 -16.37 -31.81
CA PRO A 459 -1.93 -16.05 -31.77
C PRO A 459 -1.32 -16.10 -33.17
N PRO A 460 -0.28 -15.28 -33.50
CA PRO A 460 0.27 -15.16 -34.88
C PRO A 460 0.65 -16.50 -35.51
N LYS A 461 1.21 -17.44 -34.75
CA LYS A 461 1.58 -18.76 -35.20
C LYS A 461 0.42 -19.66 -35.66
N LEU A 462 -0.79 -19.36 -35.25
CA LEU A 462 -2.01 -20.13 -35.58
C LEU A 462 -2.94 -19.37 -36.54
N GLN A 463 -2.56 -18.15 -36.97
CA GLN A 463 -3.35 -17.36 -37.93
C GLN A 463 -3.12 -17.82 -39.41
N ALA A 464 -1.94 -18.23 -39.72
CA ALA A 464 -1.62 -18.71 -41.10
C ALA A 464 -1.93 -20.20 -41.22
N PRO A 465 -2.43 -20.68 -42.40
CA PRO A 465 -2.51 -22.10 -42.67
C PRO A 465 -1.09 -22.68 -42.69
N THR A 466 -0.89 -23.79 -42.00
CA THR A 466 0.35 -24.58 -42.12
C THR A 466 0.45 -25.04 -43.60
N ARG A 467 1.54 -24.59 -44.28
CA ARG A 467 1.86 -25.02 -45.64
C ARG A 467 2.29 -26.48 -45.68
#